data_b73f33ef89a25cf188acae32cb73eb85
#
_entry.id   b73f33ef89a25cf188acae32cb73eb85
#
_cell.length_a   1.000
_cell.length_b   1.000
_cell.length_c   1.000
_cell.angle_alpha   90.00
_cell.angle_beta   90.00
_cell.angle_gamma   90.00
#
_symmetry.space_group_name_H-M   'P 1'
#
loop_
_entity.id
_entity.type
_entity.pdbx_description
1 polymer ?
#
loop_
_entity_poly.entity_id
_entity_poly.type
_entity_poly.pdbx_seq_one_letter_code
_entity_poly.pdbx_strand_id
1 'polypeptide(L)'
;MQEIILVRHAAATGQDPAAALTGEGQRQAHMLADLLSPYRVQRVISSPFARATESIRPLCDRATLRLETDGRLVERVLSGRPLVDWRGHLRRSFEDLDYRLDGGESARAAQARGTSVVRSALASGALCVLVTHGNLLALILNSIDATVGFDVWSSLSNPDAFVVDVDNDGPTRFRRIWV
;
A
#
# COMPACT_ATOMS: atom_id res chain seq x y z
N MET A 1 2.03 5.66 -22.00
CA MET A 1 1.28 5.02 -20.90
C MET A 1 2.15 5.18 -19.67
N GLN A 2 1.62 5.73 -18.60
CA GLN A 2 2.34 5.95 -17.36
C GLN A 2 2.07 4.76 -16.42
N GLU A 3 3.03 4.43 -15.58
CA GLU A 3 2.87 3.38 -14.58
C GLU A 3 3.17 3.94 -13.18
N ILE A 4 2.56 3.31 -12.16
CA ILE A 4 2.89 3.51 -10.75
C ILE A 4 2.99 2.13 -10.09
N ILE A 5 3.84 1.99 -9.09
CA ILE A 5 4.00 0.73 -8.38
C ILE A 5 3.45 0.90 -6.97
N LEU A 6 2.47 0.06 -6.61
CA LEU A 6 1.92 -0.01 -5.26
C LEU A 6 2.56 -1.18 -4.51
N VAL A 7 3.01 -0.95 -3.29
CA VAL A 7 3.71 -1.94 -2.47
C VAL A 7 3.06 -2.02 -1.09
N ARG A 8 2.75 -3.24 -0.64
CA ARG A 8 2.52 -3.56 0.76
C ARG A 8 3.85 -3.82 1.45
N HIS A 9 4.04 -3.29 2.67
CA HIS A 9 5.24 -3.52 3.47
C HIS A 9 5.54 -5.01 3.73
N ALA A 10 6.80 -5.34 3.95
CA ALA A 10 7.30 -6.66 4.32
C ALA A 10 6.86 -7.09 5.74
N ALA A 11 7.17 -8.31 6.13
CA ALA A 11 6.79 -8.88 7.41
C ALA A 11 7.35 -8.06 8.58
N ALA A 12 6.48 -7.68 9.52
CA ALA A 12 6.79 -6.81 10.64
C ALA A 12 6.48 -7.45 11.99
N THR A 13 7.07 -6.92 13.05
CA THR A 13 6.95 -7.44 14.43
C THR A 13 5.58 -7.12 15.05
N GLY A 14 4.78 -6.24 14.45
CA GLY A 14 3.48 -5.83 14.98
C GLY A 14 2.79 -4.76 14.14
N GLN A 15 1.71 -4.21 14.70
CA GLN A 15 0.87 -3.19 14.05
C GLN A 15 1.17 -1.77 14.50
N ASP A 16 1.94 -1.59 15.59
CA ASP A 16 2.35 -0.28 16.08
C ASP A 16 3.08 0.50 14.96
N PRO A 17 2.89 1.83 14.86
CA PRO A 17 3.63 2.66 13.90
C PRO A 17 5.15 2.49 13.94
N ALA A 18 5.72 2.22 15.13
CA ALA A 18 7.15 2.00 15.34
C ALA A 18 7.57 0.54 15.16
N ALA A 19 6.64 -0.40 14.89
CA ALA A 19 6.98 -1.81 14.70
C ALA A 19 7.91 -2.00 13.50
N ALA A 20 9.10 -2.52 13.78
CA ALA A 20 10.14 -2.77 12.80
C ALA A 20 9.87 -4.05 11.98
N LEU A 21 10.62 -4.25 10.92
CA LEU A 21 10.61 -5.51 10.17
C LEU A 21 11.15 -6.67 11.04
N THR A 22 10.62 -7.87 10.81
CA THR A 22 11.22 -9.10 11.31
C THR A 22 12.51 -9.41 10.52
N GLY A 23 13.31 -10.39 10.97
CA GLY A 23 14.46 -10.87 10.19
C GLY A 23 14.05 -11.38 8.80
N GLU A 24 12.86 -12.02 8.69
CA GLU A 24 12.28 -12.39 7.41
C GLU A 24 11.90 -11.15 6.59
N GLY A 25 11.25 -10.15 7.23
CA GLY A 25 10.89 -8.89 6.57
C GLY A 25 12.10 -8.15 6.02
N GLN A 26 13.24 -8.19 6.69
CA GLN A 26 14.49 -7.60 6.18
C GLN A 26 14.97 -8.31 4.92
N ARG A 27 14.94 -9.65 4.87
CA ARG A 27 15.25 -10.41 3.65
C ARG A 27 14.28 -10.06 2.52
N GLN A 28 12.98 -10.00 2.81
CA GLN A 28 11.94 -9.63 1.87
C GLN A 28 12.13 -8.20 1.32
N ALA A 29 12.59 -7.24 2.13
CA ALA A 29 12.91 -5.89 1.67
C ALA A 29 14.05 -5.87 0.64
N HIS A 30 15.07 -6.72 0.80
CA HIS A 30 16.13 -6.89 -0.20
C HIS A 30 15.60 -7.54 -1.48
N MET A 31 14.77 -8.58 -1.37
CA MET A 31 14.12 -9.22 -2.53
C MET A 31 13.20 -8.24 -3.28
N LEU A 32 12.49 -7.38 -2.55
CA LEU A 32 11.67 -6.33 -3.14
C LEU A 32 12.53 -5.32 -3.92
N ALA A 33 13.69 -4.94 -3.40
CA ALA A 33 14.63 -4.09 -4.12
C ALA A 33 15.17 -4.75 -5.40
N ASP A 34 15.44 -6.06 -5.37
CA ASP A 34 15.84 -6.83 -6.55
C ASP A 34 14.73 -6.85 -7.61
N LEU A 35 13.49 -7.13 -7.18
CA LEU A 35 12.31 -7.14 -8.06
C LEU A 35 12.07 -5.79 -8.73
N LEU A 36 12.26 -4.70 -7.99
CA LEU A 36 11.97 -3.34 -8.48
C LEU A 36 13.13 -2.72 -9.28
N SER A 37 14.34 -3.28 -9.19
CA SER A 37 15.54 -2.76 -9.87
C SER A 37 15.35 -2.54 -11.39
N PRO A 38 14.70 -3.44 -12.16
CA PRO A 38 14.53 -3.25 -13.60
C PRO A 38 13.59 -2.09 -13.99
N TYR A 39 12.73 -1.64 -13.07
CA TYR A 39 11.69 -0.63 -13.36
C TYR A 39 12.22 0.80 -13.45
N ARG A 40 13.50 1.06 -13.12
CA ARG A 40 14.09 2.39 -13.15
C ARG A 40 13.26 3.43 -12.36
N VAL A 41 12.89 3.06 -11.14
CA VAL A 41 12.12 3.91 -10.23
C VAL A 41 12.79 5.27 -10.08
N GLN A 42 12.02 6.34 -10.15
CA GLN A 42 12.50 7.72 -10.06
C GLN A 42 12.09 8.41 -8.76
N ARG A 43 11.02 7.91 -8.11
CA ARG A 43 10.50 8.50 -6.87
C ARG A 43 9.92 7.43 -5.95
N VAL A 44 10.14 7.58 -4.66
CA VAL A 44 9.61 6.66 -3.64
C VAL A 44 8.90 7.46 -2.56
N ILE A 45 7.62 7.14 -2.33
CA ILE A 45 6.78 7.73 -1.30
C ILE A 45 6.25 6.61 -0.41
N SER A 46 6.46 6.67 0.88
CA SER A 46 6.06 5.64 1.84
C SER A 46 5.13 6.18 2.91
N SER A 47 4.28 5.29 3.44
CA SER A 47 3.74 5.49 4.78
C SER A 47 4.89 5.79 5.75
N PRO A 48 4.72 6.70 6.73
CA PRO A 48 5.75 7.00 7.71
C PRO A 48 5.99 5.88 8.74
N PHE A 49 5.16 4.81 8.74
CA PHE A 49 5.36 3.70 9.67
C PHE A 49 6.67 2.97 9.39
N ALA A 50 7.40 2.59 10.48
CA ALA A 50 8.72 1.99 10.40
C ALA A 50 8.78 0.80 9.41
N ARG A 51 7.84 -0.14 9.52
CA ARG A 51 7.77 -1.30 8.61
C ARG A 51 7.64 -0.95 7.13
N ALA A 52 6.98 0.17 6.79
CA ALA A 52 6.84 0.60 5.41
C ALA A 52 8.12 1.25 4.88
N THR A 53 8.72 2.16 5.66
CA THR A 53 9.97 2.82 5.30
C THR A 53 11.14 1.84 5.23
N GLU A 54 11.24 0.90 6.18
CA GLU A 54 12.27 -0.14 6.18
C GLU A 54 12.14 -1.10 4.99
N SER A 55 10.90 -1.42 4.55
CA SER A 55 10.66 -2.31 3.41
C SER A 55 11.24 -1.79 2.10
N ILE A 56 11.34 -0.50 1.93
CA ILE A 56 11.77 0.11 0.67
C ILE A 56 13.17 0.73 0.76
N ARG A 57 13.74 0.82 1.96
CA ARG A 57 15.06 1.39 2.18
C ARG A 57 16.14 0.77 1.30
N PRO A 58 16.23 -0.57 1.14
CA PRO A 58 17.25 -1.18 0.28
C PRO A 58 17.18 -0.72 -1.17
N LEU A 59 15.99 -0.48 -1.73
CA LEU A 59 15.84 0.09 -3.07
C LEU A 59 16.36 1.53 -3.12
N CYS A 60 15.96 2.35 -2.15
CA CYS A 60 16.37 3.75 -2.09
C CYS A 60 17.90 3.89 -2.01
N ASP A 61 18.53 3.08 -1.15
CA ASP A 61 19.98 3.11 -0.96
C ASP A 61 20.73 2.69 -2.24
N ARG A 62 20.28 1.63 -2.91
CA ARG A 62 20.89 1.14 -4.17
C ARG A 62 20.74 2.12 -5.33
N ALA A 63 19.57 2.73 -5.45
CA ALA A 63 19.25 3.65 -6.55
C ALA A 63 19.57 5.12 -6.23
N THR A 64 20.12 5.41 -5.05
CA THR A 64 20.39 6.77 -4.56
C THR A 64 19.14 7.65 -4.61
N LEU A 65 17.99 7.09 -4.23
CA LEU A 65 16.70 7.79 -4.22
C LEU A 65 16.39 8.32 -2.82
N ARG A 66 15.84 9.53 -2.79
CA ARG A 66 15.29 10.09 -1.56
C ARG A 66 13.99 9.37 -1.21
N LEU A 67 13.89 8.86 0.02
CA LEU A 67 12.65 8.35 0.57
C LEU A 67 11.80 9.51 1.09
N GLU A 68 10.65 9.72 0.48
CA GLU A 68 9.63 10.65 0.95
C GLU A 68 8.59 9.91 1.80
N THR A 69 7.95 10.59 2.74
CA THR A 69 6.85 10.03 3.53
C THR A 69 5.58 10.85 3.36
N ASP A 70 4.43 10.16 3.33
CA ASP A 70 3.11 10.77 3.27
C ASP A 70 2.15 10.09 4.24
N GLY A 71 1.62 10.87 5.20
CA GLY A 71 0.68 10.36 6.20
C GLY A 71 -0.63 9.81 5.62
N ARG A 72 -0.98 10.16 4.38
CA ARG A 72 -2.15 9.59 3.69
C ARG A 72 -1.97 8.13 3.29
N LEU A 73 -0.75 7.58 3.38
CA LEU A 73 -0.44 6.16 3.11
C LEU A 73 -0.45 5.28 4.37
N VAL A 74 -0.76 5.81 5.57
CA VAL A 74 -0.86 4.99 6.78
C VAL A 74 -2.00 3.97 6.68
N GLU A 75 -1.88 2.86 7.43
CA GLU A 75 -2.94 1.85 7.43
C GLU A 75 -4.26 2.44 7.95
N ARG A 76 -5.35 1.91 7.40
CA ARG A 76 -6.69 2.26 7.85
C ARG A 76 -6.91 1.85 9.30
N VAL A 77 -7.43 2.74 10.11
CA VAL A 77 -7.90 2.44 11.45
C VAL A 77 -9.34 1.90 11.34
N LEU A 78 -9.51 0.59 11.58
CA LEU A 78 -10.81 -0.06 11.48
C LEU A 78 -11.74 0.34 12.64
N SER A 79 -11.18 0.49 13.86
CA SER A 79 -11.92 0.85 15.08
C SER A 79 -10.99 1.54 16.07
N GLY A 80 -11.54 2.40 16.91
CA GLY A 80 -10.85 3.03 18.05
C GLY A 80 -10.59 2.08 19.23
N ARG A 81 -11.06 0.84 19.17
CA ARG A 81 -10.89 -0.17 20.21
C ARG A 81 -10.64 -1.57 19.60
N PRO A 82 -10.01 -2.50 20.33
CA PRO A 82 -9.84 -3.88 19.88
C PRO A 82 -11.19 -4.53 19.58
N LEU A 83 -11.24 -5.34 18.53
CA LEU A 83 -12.44 -6.06 18.08
C LEU A 83 -12.19 -7.57 18.12
N VAL A 84 -13.15 -8.34 18.66
CA VAL A 84 -13.10 -9.81 18.64
C VAL A 84 -13.26 -10.31 17.19
N ASP A 85 -14.26 -9.81 16.46
CA ASP A 85 -14.52 -10.16 15.06
C ASP A 85 -14.09 -9.06 14.09
N TRP A 86 -12.81 -8.63 14.19
CA TRP A 86 -12.28 -7.60 13.30
C TRP A 86 -12.32 -8.02 11.81
N ARG A 87 -12.21 -9.34 11.50
CA ARG A 87 -12.26 -9.83 10.11
C ARG A 87 -13.67 -9.70 9.52
N GLY A 88 -14.72 -9.99 10.30
CA GLY A 88 -16.11 -9.79 9.88
C GLY A 88 -16.42 -8.31 9.61
N HIS A 89 -15.97 -7.43 10.49
CA HIS A 89 -16.12 -5.98 10.30
C HIS A 89 -15.34 -5.48 9.08
N LEU A 90 -14.14 -6.02 8.84
CA LEU A 90 -13.34 -5.68 7.67
C LEU A 90 -14.03 -6.16 6.38
N ARG A 91 -14.56 -7.39 6.35
CA ARG A 91 -15.34 -7.91 5.21
C ARG A 91 -16.52 -6.99 4.90
N ARG A 92 -17.32 -6.67 5.92
CA ARG A 92 -18.46 -5.77 5.77
C ARG A 92 -18.06 -4.41 5.19
N SER A 93 -16.89 -3.89 5.54
CA SER A 93 -16.42 -2.61 5.02
C SER A 93 -16.02 -2.61 3.54
N PHE A 94 -15.84 -3.78 2.92
CA PHE A 94 -15.72 -3.90 1.46
C PHE A 94 -17.08 -4.02 0.78
N GLU A 95 -18.10 -4.53 1.48
CA GLU A 95 -19.49 -4.61 0.97
C GLU A 95 -20.19 -3.26 1.06
N ASP A 96 -19.90 -2.49 2.11
CA ASP A 96 -20.38 -1.13 2.34
C ASP A 96 -19.18 -0.24 2.69
N LEU A 97 -18.71 0.54 1.71
CA LEU A 97 -17.55 1.41 1.86
C LEU A 97 -17.77 2.55 2.86
N ASP A 98 -19.01 2.89 3.18
CA ASP A 98 -19.36 3.92 4.16
C ASP A 98 -19.48 3.34 5.58
N TYR A 99 -19.47 2.00 5.72
CA TYR A 99 -19.48 1.35 7.01
C TYR A 99 -18.29 1.81 7.87
N ARG A 100 -18.61 2.29 9.06
CA ARG A 100 -17.63 2.82 10.00
C ARG A 100 -17.97 2.40 11.42
N LEU A 101 -16.95 1.98 12.15
CA LEU A 101 -17.01 1.76 13.60
C LEU A 101 -16.58 3.02 14.35
N ASP A 102 -16.98 3.08 15.61
CA ASP A 102 -16.60 4.19 16.50
C ASP A 102 -15.06 4.29 16.63
N GLY A 103 -14.55 5.52 16.50
CA GLY A 103 -13.10 5.79 16.47
C GLY A 103 -12.35 5.23 15.25
N GLY A 104 -13.07 4.65 14.29
CA GLY A 104 -12.49 4.14 13.03
C GLY A 104 -12.70 5.08 11.85
N GLU A 105 -12.05 4.73 10.74
CA GLU A 105 -12.17 5.37 9.43
C GLU A 105 -13.04 4.51 8.51
N SER A 106 -13.92 5.11 7.69
CA SER A 106 -14.64 4.34 6.66
C SER A 106 -13.70 3.89 5.56
N ALA A 107 -14.05 2.80 4.84
CA ALA A 107 -13.28 2.35 3.69
C ALA A 107 -13.22 3.42 2.60
N ARG A 108 -14.32 4.14 2.37
CA ARG A 108 -14.39 5.26 1.41
C ARG A 108 -13.43 6.40 1.76
N ALA A 109 -13.33 6.80 3.03
CA ALA A 109 -12.41 7.84 3.45
C ALA A 109 -10.94 7.41 3.27
N ALA A 110 -10.61 6.18 3.66
CA ALA A 110 -9.28 5.60 3.46
C ALA A 110 -8.93 5.51 1.97
N GLN A 111 -9.85 5.00 1.15
CA GLN A 111 -9.69 4.93 -0.31
C GLN A 111 -9.45 6.32 -0.91
N ALA A 112 -10.23 7.32 -0.52
CA ALA A 112 -10.10 8.69 -1.03
C ALA A 112 -8.73 9.30 -0.73
N ARG A 113 -8.20 9.14 0.51
CA ARG A 113 -6.87 9.66 0.85
C ARG A 113 -5.75 8.90 0.12
N GLY A 114 -5.84 7.56 0.01
CA GLY A 114 -4.85 6.75 -0.72
C GLY A 114 -4.81 7.10 -2.21
N THR A 115 -5.97 7.18 -2.86
CA THR A 115 -6.08 7.55 -4.28
C THR A 115 -5.65 8.99 -4.55
N SER A 116 -5.76 9.90 -3.56
CA SER A 116 -5.23 11.25 -3.70
C SER A 116 -3.70 11.27 -3.80
N VAL A 117 -2.99 10.37 -3.11
CA VAL A 117 -1.53 10.21 -3.25
C VAL A 117 -1.19 9.65 -4.61
N VAL A 118 -1.93 8.63 -5.09
CA VAL A 118 -1.76 8.09 -6.44
C VAL A 118 -1.85 9.20 -7.48
N ARG A 119 -2.91 10.02 -7.44
CA ARG A 119 -3.06 11.18 -8.36
C ARG A 119 -1.92 12.19 -8.25
N SER A 120 -1.47 12.50 -7.03
CA SER A 120 -0.35 13.42 -6.81
C SER A 120 0.97 12.87 -7.36
N ALA A 121 1.20 11.56 -7.23
CA ALA A 121 2.37 10.89 -7.77
C ALA A 121 2.37 10.89 -9.30
N LEU A 122 1.23 10.61 -9.91
CA LEU A 122 1.05 10.62 -11.38
C LEU A 122 1.31 12.00 -11.99
N ALA A 123 0.86 13.06 -11.32
CA ALA A 123 1.09 14.44 -11.79
C ALA A 123 2.56 14.81 -11.92
N SER A 124 3.48 14.05 -11.28
CA SER A 124 4.93 14.28 -11.42
C SER A 124 5.52 13.78 -12.74
N GLY A 125 4.82 12.91 -13.47
CA GLY A 125 5.31 12.25 -14.68
C GLY A 125 6.41 11.19 -14.43
N ALA A 126 6.85 11.02 -13.19
CA ALA A 126 7.88 10.07 -12.80
C ALA A 126 7.31 8.69 -12.51
N LEU A 127 8.07 7.63 -12.75
CA LEU A 127 7.72 6.30 -12.24
C LEU A 127 7.91 6.27 -10.72
N CYS A 128 6.79 6.24 -10.00
CA CYS A 128 6.74 6.28 -8.55
C CYS A 128 6.46 4.90 -7.95
N VAL A 129 7.13 4.60 -6.82
CA VAL A 129 6.74 3.52 -5.90
C VAL A 129 6.02 4.13 -4.71
N LEU A 130 4.82 3.64 -4.40
CA LEU A 130 4.05 4.00 -3.20
C LEU A 130 4.01 2.80 -2.25
N VAL A 131 4.53 2.97 -1.04
CA VAL A 131 4.56 1.91 -0.03
C VAL A 131 3.52 2.17 1.04
N THR A 132 2.65 1.18 1.25
CA THR A 132 1.52 1.26 2.17
C THR A 132 1.27 -0.08 2.88
N HIS A 133 0.05 -0.32 3.32
CA HIS A 133 -0.38 -1.43 4.16
C HIS A 133 -1.49 -2.23 3.49
N GLY A 134 -1.83 -3.39 4.06
CA GLY A 134 -2.70 -4.36 3.42
C GLY A 134 -4.10 -3.84 3.11
N ASN A 135 -4.78 -3.21 4.08
CA ASN A 135 -6.14 -2.75 3.82
C ASN A 135 -6.18 -1.52 2.90
N LEU A 136 -5.31 -0.54 3.11
CA LEU A 136 -5.27 0.63 2.24
C LEU A 136 -4.87 0.27 0.81
N LEU A 137 -3.91 -0.64 0.61
CA LEU A 137 -3.55 -1.15 -0.72
C LEU A 137 -4.76 -1.75 -1.43
N ALA A 138 -5.48 -2.67 -0.76
CA ALA A 138 -6.67 -3.30 -1.33
C ALA A 138 -7.77 -2.27 -1.67
N LEU A 139 -7.94 -1.23 -0.86
CA LEU A 139 -8.89 -0.16 -1.12
C LEU A 139 -8.47 0.73 -2.31
N ILE A 140 -7.17 0.99 -2.49
CA ILE A 140 -6.68 1.69 -3.68
C ILE A 140 -6.94 0.83 -4.93
N LEU A 141 -6.63 -0.47 -4.89
CA LEU A 141 -6.92 -1.39 -6.00
C LEU A 141 -8.43 -1.51 -6.27
N ASN A 142 -9.28 -1.53 -5.23
CA ASN A 142 -10.75 -1.52 -5.36
C ASN A 142 -11.26 -0.26 -6.11
N SER A 143 -10.58 0.87 -6.00
CA SER A 143 -10.96 2.07 -6.77
C SER A 143 -10.71 1.94 -8.28
N ILE A 144 -9.89 0.97 -8.69
CA ILE A 144 -9.58 0.66 -10.09
C ILE A 144 -10.49 -0.47 -10.60
N ASP A 145 -10.66 -1.50 -9.76
CA ASP A 145 -11.51 -2.65 -10.04
C ASP A 145 -12.36 -2.98 -8.81
N ALA A 146 -13.67 -2.72 -8.90
CA ALA A 146 -14.63 -2.91 -7.80
C ALA A 146 -14.76 -4.39 -7.35
N THR A 147 -14.23 -5.35 -8.10
CA THR A 147 -14.19 -6.76 -7.69
C THR A 147 -13.12 -7.04 -6.63
N VAL A 148 -12.18 -6.13 -6.41
CA VAL A 148 -11.20 -6.22 -5.33
C VAL A 148 -11.91 -6.00 -3.99
N GLY A 149 -12.13 -7.08 -3.27
CA GLY A 149 -12.81 -7.11 -1.98
C GLY A 149 -11.99 -7.79 -0.90
N PHE A 150 -12.69 -8.28 0.12
CA PHE A 150 -12.09 -8.95 1.26
C PHE A 150 -11.24 -10.17 0.85
N ASP A 151 -11.66 -10.94 -0.15
CA ASP A 151 -10.95 -12.16 -0.55
C ASP A 151 -9.60 -11.82 -1.21
N VAL A 152 -9.53 -10.78 -2.03
CA VAL A 152 -8.26 -10.26 -2.58
C VAL A 152 -7.39 -9.73 -1.44
N TRP A 153 -7.94 -8.91 -0.54
CA TRP A 153 -7.20 -8.45 0.64
C TRP A 153 -6.63 -9.61 1.46
N SER A 154 -7.40 -10.66 1.69
CA SER A 154 -6.96 -11.82 2.50
C SER A 154 -5.88 -12.65 1.83
N SER A 155 -5.74 -12.56 0.51
CA SER A 155 -4.72 -13.24 -0.31
C SER A 155 -3.42 -12.44 -0.46
N LEU A 156 -3.38 -11.18 0.01
CA LEU A 156 -2.17 -10.37 -0.04
C LEU A 156 -1.07 -10.94 0.85
N SER A 157 0.13 -11.03 0.32
CA SER A 157 1.34 -11.42 1.07
C SER A 157 2.02 -10.22 1.75
N ASN A 158 3.07 -10.50 2.54
CA ASN A 158 4.01 -9.51 3.03
C ASN A 158 5.43 -9.86 2.52
N PRO A 159 6.04 -9.01 1.70
CA PRO A 159 5.43 -7.87 1.01
C PRO A 159 4.49 -8.32 -0.11
N ASP A 160 3.85 -7.35 -0.75
CA ASP A 160 3.13 -7.53 -2.00
C ASP A 160 3.37 -6.33 -2.92
N ALA A 161 3.32 -6.53 -4.24
CA ALA A 161 3.60 -5.45 -5.18
C ALA A 161 2.75 -5.56 -6.45
N PHE A 162 2.26 -4.41 -6.91
CA PHE A 162 1.39 -4.30 -8.08
C PHE A 162 1.87 -3.14 -8.97
N VAL A 163 1.97 -3.39 -10.27
CA VAL A 163 2.09 -2.31 -11.26
C VAL A 163 0.68 -1.89 -11.65
N VAL A 164 0.43 -0.61 -11.62
CA VAL A 164 -0.82 0.03 -12.05
C VAL A 164 -0.56 0.80 -13.33
N ASP A 165 -1.28 0.44 -14.38
CA ASP A 165 -1.27 1.16 -15.66
C ASP A 165 -2.20 2.37 -15.58
N VAL A 166 -1.77 3.47 -16.17
CA VAL A 166 -2.46 4.76 -16.12
C VAL A 166 -2.57 5.35 -17.52
N ASP A 167 -3.76 5.83 -17.87
CA ASP A 167 -4.01 6.64 -19.06
C ASP A 167 -4.36 8.09 -18.68
N ASN A 168 -4.91 8.85 -19.66
CA ASN A 168 -5.25 10.26 -19.46
C ASN A 168 -6.40 10.47 -18.46
N ASP A 169 -7.25 9.45 -18.25
CA ASP A 169 -8.41 9.50 -17.36
C ASP A 169 -8.08 8.97 -15.95
N GLY A 170 -6.90 8.34 -15.78
CA GLY A 170 -6.42 7.84 -14.49
C GLY A 170 -6.01 6.35 -14.50
N PRO A 171 -5.90 5.71 -13.32
CA PRO A 171 -5.59 4.29 -13.22
C PRO A 171 -6.64 3.41 -13.89
N THR A 172 -6.21 2.49 -14.77
CA THR A 172 -7.13 1.67 -15.61
C THR A 172 -7.09 0.19 -15.28
N ARG A 173 -5.94 -0.32 -14.90
CA ARG A 173 -5.76 -1.73 -14.55
C ARG A 173 -4.51 -1.91 -13.70
N PHE A 174 -4.41 -3.09 -13.08
CA PHE A 174 -3.20 -3.46 -12.32
C PHE A 174 -2.83 -4.92 -12.56
N ARG A 175 -1.57 -5.24 -12.30
CA ARG A 175 -1.04 -6.61 -12.31
C ARG A 175 -0.14 -6.83 -11.10
N ARG A 176 -0.29 -7.96 -10.43
CA ARG A 176 0.60 -8.36 -9.34
C ARG A 176 1.96 -8.75 -9.91
N ILE A 177 3.03 -8.28 -9.27
CA ILE A 177 4.41 -8.58 -9.68
C ILE A 177 5.20 -9.29 -8.58
N TRP A 178 4.72 -9.30 -7.35
CA TRP A 178 5.29 -10.11 -6.27
C TRP A 178 4.74 -11.54 -6.37
N VAL A 179 5.65 -12.56 -6.35
CA VAL A 179 5.30 -14.00 -6.50
C VAL A 179 5.82 -14.77 -5.28
#